data_7969b95e88cd659407d9fb3896704c33
#
_entry.id   7969b95e88cd659407d9fb3896704c33
#
_cell.length_a   1.000
_cell.length_b   1.000
_cell.length_c   1.000
_cell.angle_alpha   90.00
_cell.angle_beta   90.00
_cell.angle_gamma   90.00
#
_symmetry.space_group_name_H-M   'P 1'
#
loop_
_entity.id
_entity.type
_entity.pdbx_description
1 polymer ?
#
loop_
_entity_poly.entity_id
_entity_poly.type
_entity_poly.pdbx_seq_one_letter_code
_entity_poly.pdbx_strand_id
1 'polypeptide(L)'
;MKIIGLTGGIASGKSTVTSLLRQHNLPVLDADAIAWELAQPDRPLWQAYVNRYGEKVLLPNRQLNRQAVADIVFSQPEEKKWMDSMAHPIIKAEIQSQLAVLRYQGAKAAVLDVPLLYEAGWDSMADEVWLVYVNRENQLARLMSRNGYSQQEALRRIQVQMPLEEKKKMAQVIIDNNGTTQELVAKVKELLNKQKEW
;
A
#
# COMPACT_ATOMS: atom_id res chain seq x y z
N MET A 1 19.17 10.28 0.78
CA MET A 1 17.80 10.18 1.31
C MET A 1 17.49 8.69 1.46
N LYS A 2 17.18 8.23 2.67
CA LYS A 2 16.79 6.85 2.95
C LYS A 2 15.33 6.61 2.54
N ILE A 3 15.06 5.51 1.86
CA ILE A 3 13.70 5.12 1.47
C ILE A 3 13.26 3.94 2.33
N ILE A 4 12.16 4.11 3.06
CA ILE A 4 11.59 3.08 3.91
C ILE A 4 10.35 2.52 3.24
N GLY A 5 10.36 1.24 2.92
CA GLY A 5 9.18 0.54 2.46
C GLY A 5 8.29 0.18 3.65
N LEU A 6 7.12 0.79 3.78
CA LEU A 6 6.14 0.43 4.80
C LEU A 6 5.11 -0.53 4.21
N THR A 7 5.02 -1.72 4.80
CA THR A 7 4.07 -2.74 4.36
C THR A 7 3.33 -3.36 5.55
N GLY A 8 2.32 -4.15 5.25
CA GLY A 8 1.51 -4.86 6.23
C GLY A 8 0.37 -5.61 5.57
N GLY A 9 -0.34 -6.43 6.31
CA GLY A 9 -1.54 -7.11 5.82
C GLY A 9 -2.81 -6.29 6.02
N ILE A 10 -3.89 -6.72 5.39
CA ILE A 10 -5.23 -6.18 5.70
C ILE A 10 -5.47 -6.25 7.22
N ALA A 11 -6.00 -5.19 7.80
CA ALA A 11 -6.27 -5.03 9.23
C ALA A 11 -5.03 -5.12 10.17
N SER A 12 -3.79 -5.02 9.65
CA SER A 12 -2.57 -4.99 10.48
C SER A 12 -2.40 -3.69 11.27
N GLY A 13 -3.08 -2.60 10.89
CA GLY A 13 -2.93 -1.28 11.50
C GLY A 13 -1.89 -0.40 10.79
N LYS A 14 -1.49 -0.74 9.55
CA LYS A 14 -0.54 0.05 8.74
C LYS A 14 -0.94 1.53 8.64
N SER A 15 -2.22 1.83 8.42
CA SER A 15 -2.72 3.21 8.32
C SER A 15 -2.48 4.04 9.59
N THR A 16 -2.53 3.43 10.77
CA THR A 16 -2.20 4.09 12.04
C THR A 16 -0.72 4.45 12.06
N VAL A 17 0.16 3.53 11.67
CA VAL A 17 1.60 3.79 11.56
C VAL A 17 1.88 4.88 10.54
N THR A 18 1.27 4.81 9.36
CA THR A 18 1.37 5.85 8.31
C THR A 18 1.00 7.24 8.85
N SER A 19 -0.09 7.34 9.60
CA SER A 19 -0.52 8.60 10.21
C SER A 19 0.50 9.13 11.22
N LEU A 20 1.07 8.25 12.05
CA LEU A 20 2.11 8.61 13.02
C LEU A 20 3.38 9.11 12.33
N LEU A 21 3.82 8.45 11.24
CA LEU A 21 4.99 8.88 10.48
C LEU A 21 4.77 10.28 9.86
N ARG A 22 3.58 10.55 9.32
CA ARG A 22 3.21 11.89 8.81
C ARG A 22 3.21 12.95 9.92
N GLN A 23 2.71 12.63 11.12
CA GLN A 23 2.74 13.53 12.28
C GLN A 23 4.17 13.87 12.73
N HIS A 24 5.14 13.00 12.44
CA HIS A 24 6.57 13.25 12.67
C HIS A 24 7.30 13.87 11.47
N ASN A 25 6.53 14.49 10.54
CA ASN A 25 7.03 15.19 9.35
C ASN A 25 7.85 14.32 8.39
N LEU A 26 7.65 13.01 8.40
CA LEU A 26 8.23 12.15 7.37
C LEU A 26 7.35 12.21 6.10
N PRO A 27 7.93 12.50 4.95
CA PRO A 27 7.23 12.41 3.68
C PRO A 27 6.77 10.96 3.45
N VAL A 28 5.47 10.77 3.16
CA VAL A 28 4.88 9.45 2.89
C VAL A 28 4.25 9.45 1.51
N LEU A 29 4.81 8.65 0.63
CA LEU A 29 4.26 8.35 -0.69
C LEU A 29 3.38 7.11 -0.56
N ASP A 30 2.07 7.33 -0.64
CA ASP A 30 1.06 6.28 -0.57
C ASP A 30 0.78 5.79 -1.99
N ALA A 31 1.19 4.56 -2.31
CA ALA A 31 1.05 3.99 -3.65
C ALA A 31 -0.40 3.84 -4.09
N ASP A 32 -1.32 3.55 -3.15
CA ASP A 32 -2.75 3.44 -3.46
C ASP A 32 -3.34 4.83 -3.79
N ALA A 33 -2.93 5.87 -3.05
CA ALA A 33 -3.33 7.26 -3.34
C ALA A 33 -2.76 7.74 -4.68
N ILE A 34 -1.50 7.46 -4.97
CA ILE A 34 -0.86 7.78 -6.26
C ILE A 34 -1.59 7.07 -7.41
N ALA A 35 -1.88 5.78 -7.27
CA ALA A 35 -2.64 5.03 -8.26
C ALA A 35 -4.03 5.63 -8.49
N TRP A 36 -4.70 6.06 -7.40
CA TRP A 36 -5.99 6.72 -7.49
C TRP A 36 -5.93 8.06 -8.25
N GLU A 37 -4.91 8.88 -8.01
CA GLU A 37 -4.69 10.14 -8.72
C GLU A 37 -4.39 9.93 -10.21
N LEU A 38 -3.54 8.95 -10.53
CA LEU A 38 -3.22 8.58 -11.90
C LEU A 38 -4.41 7.98 -12.67
N ALA A 39 -5.44 7.53 -11.96
CA ALA A 39 -6.68 7.01 -12.50
C ALA A 39 -7.81 8.07 -12.61
N GLN A 40 -7.54 9.34 -12.29
CA GLN A 40 -8.50 10.43 -12.52
C GLN A 40 -8.66 10.73 -14.01
N PRO A 41 -9.78 11.34 -14.46
CA PRO A 41 -10.01 11.65 -15.87
C PRO A 41 -8.80 12.32 -16.53
N ASP A 42 -8.48 11.85 -17.74
CA ASP A 42 -7.39 12.32 -18.58
C ASP A 42 -5.96 12.04 -18.05
N ARG A 43 -5.82 11.35 -16.91
CA ARG A 43 -4.53 10.91 -16.36
C ARG A 43 -4.08 9.56 -16.97
N PRO A 44 -2.79 9.20 -16.85
CA PRO A 44 -2.22 8.05 -17.57
C PRO A 44 -2.90 6.70 -17.37
N LEU A 45 -3.29 6.34 -16.15
CA LEU A 45 -4.00 5.08 -15.90
C LEU A 45 -5.42 5.12 -16.48
N TRP A 46 -6.11 6.25 -16.32
CA TRP A 46 -7.44 6.45 -16.91
C TRP A 46 -7.40 6.26 -18.43
N GLN A 47 -6.43 6.90 -19.12
CA GLN A 47 -6.27 6.77 -20.56
C GLN A 47 -6.02 5.32 -20.98
N ALA A 48 -5.16 4.61 -20.24
CA ALA A 48 -4.88 3.21 -20.53
C ALA A 48 -6.12 2.32 -20.40
N TYR A 49 -6.94 2.52 -19.36
CA TYR A 49 -8.20 1.77 -19.19
C TYR A 49 -9.21 2.09 -20.29
N VAL A 50 -9.37 3.38 -20.64
CA VAL A 50 -10.31 3.80 -21.69
C VAL A 50 -9.87 3.30 -23.06
N ASN A 51 -8.58 3.34 -23.37
CA ASN A 51 -8.05 2.81 -24.62
C ASN A 51 -8.29 1.31 -24.79
N ARG A 52 -8.26 0.54 -23.68
CA ARG A 52 -8.48 -0.91 -23.74
C ARG A 52 -9.95 -1.29 -23.72
N TYR A 53 -10.73 -0.66 -22.87
CA TYR A 53 -12.10 -1.09 -22.58
C TYR A 53 -13.18 -0.17 -23.14
N GLY A 54 -12.82 1.03 -23.62
CA GLY A 54 -13.78 2.03 -24.07
C GLY A 54 -14.58 2.66 -22.94
N GLU A 55 -15.70 3.28 -23.31
CA GLU A 55 -16.56 4.02 -22.36
C GLU A 55 -17.31 3.14 -21.35
N LYS A 56 -17.38 1.81 -21.59
CA LYS A 56 -18.07 0.88 -20.67
C LYS A 56 -17.49 0.82 -19.26
N VAL A 57 -16.24 1.30 -19.09
CA VAL A 57 -15.57 1.39 -17.79
C VAL A 57 -15.63 2.79 -17.20
N LEU A 58 -16.49 3.68 -17.74
CA LEU A 58 -16.66 5.03 -17.24
C LEU A 58 -18.01 5.22 -16.56
N LEU A 59 -18.02 6.09 -15.58
CA LEU A 59 -19.23 6.69 -15.01
C LEU A 59 -19.65 7.93 -15.84
N PRO A 60 -20.89 8.44 -15.69
CA PRO A 60 -21.35 9.65 -16.41
C PRO A 60 -20.48 10.89 -16.19
N ASN A 61 -19.80 10.98 -15.06
CA ASN A 61 -18.85 12.05 -14.73
C ASN A 61 -17.43 11.81 -15.26
N ARG A 62 -17.24 10.86 -16.18
CA ARG A 62 -15.98 10.44 -16.78
C ARG A 62 -14.99 9.76 -15.83
N GLN A 63 -15.31 9.57 -14.55
CA GLN A 63 -14.46 8.78 -13.65
C GLN A 63 -14.52 7.30 -14.02
N LEU A 64 -13.45 6.56 -13.69
CA LEU A 64 -13.46 5.11 -13.85
C LEU A 64 -14.51 4.47 -12.94
N ASN A 65 -15.36 3.66 -13.52
CA ASN A 65 -16.25 2.75 -12.81
C ASN A 65 -15.42 1.58 -12.26
N ARG A 66 -14.94 1.72 -11.03
CA ARG A 66 -14.07 0.71 -10.38
C ARG A 66 -14.71 -0.66 -10.30
N GLN A 67 -16.03 -0.72 -10.14
CA GLN A 67 -16.75 -2.01 -10.12
C GLN A 67 -16.69 -2.66 -11.50
N ALA A 68 -16.97 -1.94 -12.57
CA ALA A 68 -16.89 -2.48 -13.92
C ALA A 68 -15.46 -2.94 -14.29
N VAL A 69 -14.43 -2.18 -13.89
CA VAL A 69 -13.03 -2.59 -14.06
C VAL A 69 -12.73 -3.86 -13.25
N ALA A 70 -13.16 -3.90 -11.99
CA ALA A 70 -12.96 -5.06 -11.12
C ALA A 70 -13.64 -6.32 -11.68
N ASP A 71 -14.87 -6.20 -12.17
CA ASP A 71 -15.62 -7.32 -12.76
C ASP A 71 -14.90 -7.91 -13.98
N ILE A 72 -14.30 -7.06 -14.83
CA ILE A 72 -13.50 -7.50 -15.98
C ILE A 72 -12.23 -8.21 -15.49
N VAL A 73 -11.49 -7.57 -14.60
CA VAL A 73 -10.18 -8.06 -14.13
C VAL A 73 -10.31 -9.36 -13.34
N PHE A 74 -11.36 -9.50 -12.53
CA PHE A 74 -11.55 -10.72 -11.73
C PHE A 74 -12.16 -11.87 -12.52
N SER A 75 -12.87 -11.60 -13.62
CA SER A 75 -13.45 -12.65 -14.47
C SER A 75 -12.43 -13.25 -15.44
N GLN A 76 -11.32 -12.56 -15.73
CA GLN A 76 -10.36 -12.95 -16.76
C GLN A 76 -8.92 -12.80 -16.26
N PRO A 77 -8.19 -13.92 -16.03
CA PRO A 77 -6.81 -13.87 -15.54
C PRO A 77 -5.84 -13.05 -16.41
N GLU A 78 -6.07 -13.02 -17.73
CA GLU A 78 -5.27 -12.24 -18.68
C GLU A 78 -5.44 -10.74 -18.46
N GLU A 79 -6.65 -10.30 -18.12
CA GLU A 79 -6.92 -8.89 -17.85
C GLU A 79 -6.26 -8.42 -16.54
N LYS A 80 -6.18 -9.30 -15.57
CA LYS A 80 -5.40 -9.01 -14.35
C LYS A 80 -3.92 -8.85 -14.68
N LYS A 81 -3.34 -9.75 -15.47
CA LYS A 81 -1.93 -9.64 -15.91
C LYS A 81 -1.67 -8.37 -16.70
N TRP A 82 -2.59 -8.04 -17.62
CA TRP A 82 -2.49 -6.79 -18.38
C TRP A 82 -2.54 -5.58 -17.45
N MET A 83 -3.49 -5.52 -16.54
CA MET A 83 -3.62 -4.42 -15.57
C MET A 83 -2.33 -4.24 -14.77
N ASP A 84 -1.80 -5.32 -14.20
CA ASP A 84 -0.57 -5.27 -13.40
C ASP A 84 0.62 -4.81 -14.27
N SER A 85 0.78 -5.33 -15.49
CA SER A 85 1.87 -4.96 -16.41
C SER A 85 1.78 -3.53 -16.92
N MET A 86 0.59 -2.97 -17.03
CA MET A 86 0.32 -1.60 -17.45
C MET A 86 0.45 -0.62 -16.27
N ALA A 87 -0.17 -0.93 -15.14
CA ALA A 87 -0.28 0.00 -14.03
C ALA A 87 1.03 0.13 -13.21
N HIS A 88 1.73 -0.98 -12.97
CA HIS A 88 2.94 -0.95 -12.15
C HIS A 88 4.04 -0.02 -12.70
N PRO A 89 4.41 -0.03 -13.99
CA PRO A 89 5.41 0.91 -14.52
C PRO A 89 5.00 2.37 -14.37
N ILE A 90 3.72 2.69 -14.61
CA ILE A 90 3.20 4.06 -14.53
C ILE A 90 3.26 4.56 -13.09
N ILE A 91 2.82 3.76 -12.13
CA ILE A 91 2.85 4.12 -10.71
C ILE A 91 4.30 4.24 -10.21
N LYS A 92 5.19 3.29 -10.60
CA LYS A 92 6.61 3.35 -10.25
C LYS A 92 7.29 4.61 -10.76
N ALA A 93 7.01 5.01 -12.00
CA ALA A 93 7.58 6.24 -12.58
C ALA A 93 7.15 7.48 -11.80
N GLU A 94 5.87 7.56 -11.40
CA GLU A 94 5.37 8.66 -10.58
C GLU A 94 6.02 8.67 -9.18
N ILE A 95 6.12 7.52 -8.52
CA ILE A 95 6.81 7.39 -7.23
C ILE A 95 8.28 7.85 -7.35
N GLN A 96 8.99 7.42 -8.39
CA GLN A 96 10.38 7.83 -8.63
C GLN A 96 10.51 9.34 -8.86
N SER A 97 9.57 9.94 -9.59
CA SER A 97 9.50 11.38 -9.79
C SER A 97 9.32 12.13 -8.45
N GLN A 98 8.38 11.69 -7.63
CA GLN A 98 8.15 12.30 -6.32
C GLN A 98 9.34 12.10 -5.37
N LEU A 99 9.99 10.95 -5.39
CA LEU A 99 11.22 10.70 -4.62
C LEU A 99 12.37 11.62 -5.08
N ALA A 100 12.49 11.88 -6.37
CA ALA A 100 13.49 12.81 -6.90
C ALA A 100 13.25 14.24 -6.42
N VAL A 101 11.99 14.69 -6.39
CA VAL A 101 11.62 16.00 -5.84
C VAL A 101 11.98 16.09 -4.36
N LEU A 102 11.64 15.07 -3.56
CA LEU A 102 11.98 15.05 -2.13
C LEU A 102 13.51 15.09 -1.90
N ARG A 103 14.29 14.37 -2.71
CA ARG A 103 15.77 14.45 -2.67
C ARG A 103 16.28 15.86 -2.95
N TYR A 104 15.75 16.49 -4.00
CA TYR A 104 16.13 17.86 -4.37
C TYR A 104 15.78 18.86 -3.25
N GLN A 105 14.68 18.66 -2.55
CA GLN A 105 14.27 19.45 -1.39
C GLN A 105 15.09 19.17 -0.11
N GLY A 106 16.06 18.24 -0.18
CA GLY A 106 16.94 17.93 0.94
C GLY A 106 16.33 16.99 1.99
N ALA A 107 15.24 16.28 1.65
CA ALA A 107 14.66 15.29 2.56
C ALA A 107 15.69 14.21 2.91
N LYS A 108 15.82 13.89 4.20
CA LYS A 108 16.76 12.87 4.69
C LYS A 108 16.20 11.46 4.57
N ALA A 109 14.89 11.33 4.68
CA ALA A 109 14.18 10.06 4.50
C ALA A 109 12.82 10.28 3.85
N ALA A 110 12.26 9.22 3.26
CA ALA A 110 10.89 9.15 2.77
C ALA A 110 10.33 7.75 3.01
N VAL A 111 9.03 7.67 3.21
CA VAL A 111 8.31 6.40 3.38
C VAL A 111 7.55 6.08 2.11
N LEU A 112 7.76 4.89 1.58
CA LEU A 112 6.99 4.30 0.49
C LEU A 112 5.95 3.35 1.09
N ASP A 113 4.72 3.81 1.17
CA ASP A 113 3.60 3.07 1.79
C ASP A 113 2.91 2.18 0.76
N VAL A 114 3.15 0.86 0.82
CA VAL A 114 2.64 -0.13 -0.14
C VAL A 114 2.14 -1.38 0.59
N PRO A 115 0.82 -1.63 0.63
CA PRO A 115 0.28 -2.84 1.28
C PRO A 115 0.82 -4.15 0.71
N LEU A 116 0.97 -4.21 -0.61
CA LEU A 116 1.42 -5.38 -1.37
C LEU A 116 2.86 -5.22 -1.87
N LEU A 117 3.76 -4.69 -1.02
CA LEU A 117 5.13 -4.34 -1.37
C LEU A 117 5.91 -5.53 -1.95
N TYR A 118 5.88 -6.66 -1.26
CA TYR A 118 6.57 -7.87 -1.67
C TYR A 118 5.90 -8.58 -2.84
N GLU A 119 4.55 -8.64 -2.82
CA GLU A 119 3.77 -9.26 -3.88
C GLU A 119 3.97 -8.55 -5.24
N ALA A 120 4.17 -7.24 -5.21
CA ALA A 120 4.44 -6.43 -6.39
C ALA A 120 5.94 -6.37 -6.77
N GLY A 121 6.84 -6.93 -5.95
CA GLY A 121 8.28 -6.85 -6.15
C GLY A 121 8.82 -5.42 -6.02
N TRP A 122 8.22 -4.60 -5.16
CA TRP A 122 8.60 -3.20 -4.96
C TRP A 122 9.50 -2.97 -3.75
N ASP A 123 9.81 -4.02 -3.02
CA ASP A 123 10.80 -4.02 -1.93
C ASP A 123 12.19 -3.56 -2.39
N SER A 124 12.55 -3.84 -3.65
CA SER A 124 13.78 -3.35 -4.27
C SER A 124 13.88 -1.82 -4.42
N MET A 125 12.77 -1.09 -4.22
CA MET A 125 12.77 0.39 -4.24
C MET A 125 13.09 0.99 -2.86
N ALA A 126 13.11 0.19 -1.82
CA ALA A 126 13.36 0.60 -0.44
C ALA A 126 14.76 0.18 0.01
N ASP A 127 15.39 1.04 0.80
CA ASP A 127 16.65 0.73 1.48
C ASP A 127 16.43 -0.16 2.71
N GLU A 128 15.23 -0.09 3.29
CA GLU A 128 14.82 -0.85 4.48
C GLU A 128 13.31 -1.04 4.47
N VAL A 129 12.83 -2.25 4.78
CA VAL A 129 11.39 -2.54 4.85
C VAL A 129 10.92 -2.66 6.28
N TRP A 130 9.88 -1.89 6.62
CA TRP A 130 9.16 -1.93 7.89
C TRP A 130 7.83 -2.66 7.71
N LEU A 131 7.65 -3.74 8.45
CA LEU A 131 6.41 -4.50 8.46
C LEU A 131 5.56 -4.16 9.68
N VAL A 132 4.34 -3.69 9.45
CA VAL A 132 3.33 -3.64 10.51
C VAL A 132 2.72 -5.03 10.64
N TYR A 133 3.09 -5.70 11.72
CA TYR A 133 2.75 -7.08 11.97
C TYR A 133 1.63 -7.22 13.01
N VAL A 134 0.76 -8.16 12.77
CA VAL A 134 -0.24 -8.67 13.71
C VAL A 134 -0.39 -10.17 13.48
N ASN A 135 -0.61 -10.94 14.53
CA ASN A 135 -0.86 -12.37 14.40
C ASN A 135 -2.20 -12.63 13.69
N ARG A 136 -2.36 -13.83 13.14
CA ARG A 136 -3.52 -14.19 12.33
C ARG A 136 -4.84 -14.10 13.09
N GLU A 137 -4.86 -14.42 14.35
CA GLU A 137 -6.06 -14.37 15.19
C GLU A 137 -6.56 -12.94 15.36
N ASN A 138 -5.68 -12.03 15.78
CA ASN A 138 -5.97 -10.60 15.90
C ASN A 138 -6.29 -9.96 14.54
N GLN A 139 -5.61 -10.37 13.48
CA GLN A 139 -5.90 -9.90 12.12
C GLN A 139 -7.33 -10.23 11.71
N LEU A 140 -7.73 -11.47 11.91
CA LEU A 140 -9.08 -11.96 11.60
C LEU A 140 -10.13 -11.23 12.43
N ALA A 141 -9.96 -11.18 13.74
CA ALA A 141 -10.87 -10.51 14.66
C ALA A 141 -11.05 -9.02 14.29
N ARG A 142 -9.95 -8.31 14.04
CA ARG A 142 -10.00 -6.90 13.64
C ARG A 142 -10.69 -6.68 12.30
N LEU A 143 -10.45 -7.55 11.32
CA LEU A 143 -11.07 -7.45 10.00
C LEU A 143 -12.58 -7.68 10.07
N MET A 144 -13.00 -8.69 10.82
CA MET A 144 -14.42 -8.98 11.06
C MET A 144 -15.12 -7.81 11.77
N SER A 145 -14.53 -7.31 12.87
CA SER A 145 -15.09 -6.20 13.64
C SER A 145 -15.19 -4.90 12.83
N ARG A 146 -14.15 -4.57 12.06
CA ARG A 146 -14.09 -3.32 11.28
C ARG A 146 -15.10 -3.28 10.14
N ASN A 147 -15.30 -4.41 9.45
CA ASN A 147 -16.04 -4.46 8.19
C ASN A 147 -17.36 -5.21 8.28
N GLY A 148 -17.69 -5.85 9.42
CA GLY A 148 -18.88 -6.69 9.57
C GLY A 148 -18.83 -7.99 8.76
N TYR A 149 -17.64 -8.43 8.34
CA TYR A 149 -17.49 -9.65 7.55
C TYR A 149 -17.73 -10.90 8.37
N SER A 150 -18.30 -11.93 7.75
CA SER A 150 -18.25 -13.30 8.27
C SER A 150 -16.79 -13.78 8.35
N GLN A 151 -16.56 -14.77 9.22
CA GLN A 151 -15.23 -15.38 9.33
C GLN A 151 -14.71 -15.91 7.99
N GLN A 152 -15.56 -16.55 7.20
CA GLN A 152 -15.21 -17.11 5.91
C GLN A 152 -14.80 -16.02 4.92
N GLU A 153 -15.53 -14.92 4.90
CA GLU A 153 -15.25 -13.79 4.02
C GLU A 153 -13.95 -13.06 4.41
N ALA A 154 -13.73 -12.85 5.70
CA ALA A 154 -12.50 -12.27 6.22
C ALA A 154 -11.27 -13.15 5.90
N LEU A 155 -11.39 -14.48 6.06
CA LEU A 155 -10.34 -15.43 5.71
C LEU A 155 -9.98 -15.38 4.23
N ARG A 156 -10.97 -15.34 3.32
CA ARG A 156 -10.71 -15.20 1.87
C ARG A 156 -9.90 -13.94 1.56
N ARG A 157 -10.22 -12.81 2.18
CA ARG A 157 -9.52 -11.54 1.96
C ARG A 157 -8.08 -11.55 2.50
N ILE A 158 -7.84 -12.25 3.60
CA ILE A 158 -6.49 -12.44 4.15
C ILE A 158 -5.67 -13.36 3.24
N GLN A 159 -6.27 -14.43 2.69
CA GLN A 159 -5.59 -15.44 1.89
C GLN A 159 -5.09 -14.94 0.52
N VAL A 160 -5.67 -13.86 -0.02
CA VAL A 160 -5.19 -13.27 -1.30
C VAL A 160 -3.91 -12.45 -1.15
N GLN A 161 -3.45 -12.21 0.08
CA GLN A 161 -2.20 -11.53 0.38
C GLN A 161 -1.15 -12.53 0.86
N MET A 162 0.13 -12.19 0.67
CA MET A 162 1.23 -12.95 1.28
C MET A 162 1.03 -13.01 2.80
N PRO A 163 1.15 -14.19 3.44
CA PRO A 163 1.03 -14.33 4.89
C PRO A 163 1.99 -13.38 5.62
N LEU A 164 1.50 -12.74 6.70
CA LEU A 164 2.33 -11.82 7.49
C LEU A 164 3.57 -12.51 8.10
N GLU A 165 3.49 -13.81 8.38
CA GLU A 165 4.63 -14.60 8.85
C GLU A 165 5.73 -14.71 7.79
N GLU A 166 5.37 -14.80 6.50
CA GLU A 166 6.36 -14.78 5.41
C GLU A 166 6.95 -13.38 5.23
N LYS A 167 6.12 -12.34 5.23
CA LYS A 167 6.61 -10.95 5.20
C LYS A 167 7.56 -10.65 6.37
N LYS A 168 7.29 -11.23 7.55
CA LYS A 168 8.11 -11.07 8.76
C LYS A 168 9.55 -11.61 8.60
N LYS A 169 9.72 -12.66 7.82
CA LYS A 169 11.06 -13.23 7.53
C LYS A 169 11.89 -12.34 6.59
N MET A 170 11.22 -11.48 5.81
CA MET A 170 11.84 -10.65 4.78
C MET A 170 12.09 -9.21 5.24
N ALA A 171 11.30 -8.71 6.19
CA ALA A 171 11.38 -7.33 6.65
C ALA A 171 12.54 -7.12 7.64
N GLN A 172 13.20 -5.96 7.54
CA GLN A 172 14.29 -5.58 8.43
C GLN A 172 13.78 -5.06 9.79
N VAL A 173 12.61 -4.42 9.79
CA VAL A 173 12.00 -3.88 11.02
C VAL A 173 10.58 -4.41 11.17
N ILE A 174 10.27 -4.94 12.36
CA ILE A 174 8.94 -5.44 12.69
C ILE A 174 8.29 -4.48 13.69
N ILE A 175 7.20 -3.85 13.27
CA ILE A 175 6.34 -3.03 14.14
C ILE A 175 5.20 -3.93 14.61
N ASP A 176 5.39 -4.57 15.75
CA ASP A 176 4.39 -5.48 16.33
C ASP A 176 3.18 -4.68 16.86
N ASN A 177 2.03 -4.94 16.26
CA ASN A 177 0.73 -4.33 16.59
C ASN A 177 -0.27 -5.33 17.18
N ASN A 178 0.20 -6.30 17.97
CA ASN A 178 -0.71 -7.23 18.68
C ASN A 178 -1.34 -6.62 19.94
N GLY A 179 -0.75 -5.58 20.48
CA GLY A 179 -1.19 -4.89 21.69
C GLY A 179 -2.18 -3.76 21.41
N THR A 180 -2.16 -2.78 22.32
CA THR A 180 -3.01 -1.59 22.28
C THR A 180 -2.47 -0.53 21.30
N THR A 181 -3.34 0.42 20.92
CA THR A 181 -2.92 1.58 20.11
C THR A 181 -1.84 2.41 20.83
N GLN A 182 -1.89 2.52 22.14
CA GLN A 182 -0.90 3.27 22.93
C GLN A 182 0.48 2.61 22.83
N GLU A 183 0.55 1.29 22.93
CA GLU A 183 1.80 0.53 22.75
C GLU A 183 2.35 0.67 21.32
N LEU A 184 1.48 0.65 20.31
CA LEU A 184 1.90 0.90 18.92
C LEU A 184 2.52 2.30 18.76
N VAL A 185 1.87 3.33 19.33
CA VAL A 185 2.39 4.71 19.31
C VAL A 185 3.76 4.79 19.97
N ALA A 186 3.93 4.15 21.15
CA ALA A 186 5.22 4.12 21.85
C ALA A 186 6.32 3.44 21.02
N LYS A 187 6.02 2.28 20.41
CA LYS A 187 6.96 1.55 19.54
C LYS A 187 7.39 2.39 18.33
N VAL A 188 6.45 3.06 17.67
CA VAL A 188 6.76 3.90 16.50
C VAL A 188 7.63 5.08 16.91
N LYS A 189 7.33 5.74 18.05
CA LYS A 189 8.16 6.84 18.58
C LYS A 189 9.57 6.38 18.93
N GLU A 190 9.71 5.22 19.59
CA GLU A 190 11.02 4.64 19.92
C GLU A 190 11.82 4.36 18.66
N LEU A 191 11.17 3.77 17.63
CA LEU A 191 11.80 3.49 16.35
C LEU A 191 12.30 4.76 15.67
N LEU A 192 11.49 5.82 15.62
CA LEU A 192 11.87 7.12 15.07
C LEU A 192 13.02 7.77 15.85
N ASN A 193 13.04 7.65 17.19
CA ASN A 193 14.13 8.18 18.01
C ASN A 193 15.47 7.46 17.77
N LYS A 194 15.45 6.16 17.44
CA LYS A 194 16.66 5.40 17.09
C LYS A 194 17.24 5.79 15.72
N GLN A 195 16.41 6.34 14.86
CA GLN A 195 16.77 6.77 13.50
C GLN A 195 17.18 8.25 13.43
N LYS A 196 17.79 8.79 14.50
CA LYS A 196 18.12 10.23 14.68
C LYS A 196 19.00 10.87 13.59
N GLU A 197 19.45 10.12 12.60
CA GLU A 197 20.29 10.63 11.49
C GLU A 197 19.48 11.11 10.26
N TRP A 198 18.18 11.27 10.42
CA TRP A 198 17.29 11.71 9.33
C TRP A 198 17.03 13.23 9.36
#